data_8ca90b7b4038e1afc48b73d1dc30375f
#
_entry.id   8ca90b7b4038e1afc48b73d1dc30375f
#
_cell.length_a   1.000
_cell.length_b   1.000
_cell.length_c   1.000
_cell.angle_alpha   90.00
_cell.angle_beta   90.00
_cell.angle_gamma   90.00
#
_symmetry.space_group_name_H-M   'P 1'
#
loop_
_entity.id
_entity.type
_entity.pdbx_description
1 polymer ?
#
loop_
_entity_poly.entity_id
_entity_poly.type
_entity_poly.pdbx_seq_one_letter_code
_entity_poly.pdbx_strand_id
1 'polypeptide(L)'
;SVSYAATSGNTLATVDPEADRLALQSYFQKRFPKVQVEDYVNGIYALDAPSREQWQDIEEFPPYEFDIEEGEELFNEAFANGKSYADCFANGGIGIRQNFPRWDEAQGQVVTLELAINQCREANNEKALGWKKGKIAKISAYMAFTSRDNVFDVQIPNDDAKAAYLDGKQSFYTRRGQLNMSCANCHVAGANILIRADLPGPTLGQVTHFPVFRSKWGELGTLQRRYGGCQKNVRGEPQKTQGDKFRNLEFFQTYMSNGLVVNGPGSRK
;
A
#
# COMPACT_ATOMS: atom_id res chain seq x y z
N SER A 1 -42.15 6.09 3.02
CA SER A 1 -41.04 5.98 2.05
C SER A 1 -40.28 7.29 2.01
N VAL A 2 -39.09 7.34 2.67
CA VAL A 2 -38.19 8.48 2.59
C VAL A 2 -37.26 8.18 1.41
N SER A 3 -37.43 8.93 0.35
CA SER A 3 -36.58 8.86 -0.85
C SER A 3 -35.23 9.53 -0.54
N TYR A 4 -34.16 8.74 -0.42
CA TYR A 4 -32.79 9.25 -0.40
C TYR A 4 -32.40 9.63 -1.83
N ALA A 5 -32.62 10.85 -2.20
CA ALA A 5 -32.00 11.42 -3.41
C ALA A 5 -30.52 11.69 -3.12
N ALA A 6 -29.64 10.86 -3.67
CA ALA A 6 -28.22 11.07 -3.62
C ALA A 6 -27.86 12.31 -4.47
N THR A 7 -27.49 13.39 -3.82
CA THR A 7 -26.90 14.57 -4.45
C THR A 7 -25.41 14.30 -4.67
N SER A 8 -25.07 13.61 -5.75
CA SER A 8 -23.69 13.23 -6.08
C SER A 8 -22.76 14.43 -6.40
N GLY A 9 -23.30 15.58 -6.74
CA GLY A 9 -22.51 16.77 -7.08
C GLY A 9 -21.95 17.54 -5.88
N ASN A 10 -22.61 17.50 -4.72
CA ASN A 10 -22.18 18.25 -3.53
C ASN A 10 -21.12 17.51 -2.70
N THR A 11 -21.02 16.18 -2.85
CA THR A 11 -20.10 15.33 -2.03
C THR A 11 -18.64 15.53 -2.43
N LEU A 12 -18.35 15.63 -3.73
CA LEU A 12 -16.98 15.84 -4.24
C LEU A 12 -16.44 17.24 -3.94
N ALA A 13 -17.29 18.26 -3.98
CA ALA A 13 -16.90 19.63 -3.68
C ALA A 13 -16.43 19.83 -2.22
N THR A 14 -16.89 18.98 -1.28
CA THR A 14 -16.50 19.02 0.15
C THR A 14 -15.33 18.10 0.49
N VAL A 15 -14.85 17.29 -0.44
CA VAL A 15 -13.72 16.37 -0.24
C VAL A 15 -12.42 17.15 -0.37
N ASP A 16 -11.66 17.19 0.70
CA ASP A 16 -10.32 17.79 0.74
C ASP A 16 -9.29 16.74 1.20
N PRO A 17 -8.62 16.08 0.27
CA PRO A 17 -7.65 15.03 0.60
C PRO A 17 -6.49 15.53 1.44
N GLU A 18 -6.02 16.75 1.24
CA GLU A 18 -4.91 17.31 2.02
C GLU A 18 -5.34 17.64 3.46
N ALA A 19 -6.54 18.18 3.65
CA ALA A 19 -7.09 18.36 4.98
C ALA A 19 -7.25 17.03 5.72
N ASP A 20 -7.70 15.97 5.03
CA ASP A 20 -7.78 14.62 5.60
C ASP A 20 -6.41 14.09 6.03
N ARG A 21 -5.38 14.26 5.19
CA ARG A 21 -4.00 13.83 5.47
C ARG A 21 -3.44 14.55 6.70
N LEU A 22 -3.57 15.86 6.73
CA LEU A 22 -3.10 16.68 7.86
C LEU A 22 -3.85 16.36 9.16
N ALA A 23 -5.16 16.11 9.09
CA ALA A 23 -5.95 15.71 10.24
C ALA A 23 -5.50 14.35 10.80
N LEU A 24 -5.23 13.39 9.93
CA LEU A 24 -4.72 12.07 10.34
C LEU A 24 -3.33 12.18 10.97
N GLN A 25 -2.43 12.92 10.36
CA GLN A 25 -1.09 13.19 10.89
C GLN A 25 -1.16 13.85 12.27
N SER A 26 -1.99 14.90 12.41
CA SER A 26 -2.22 15.58 13.69
C SER A 26 -2.79 14.65 14.77
N TYR A 27 -3.71 13.75 14.37
CA TYR A 27 -4.25 12.75 15.29
C TYR A 27 -3.15 11.87 15.88
N PHE A 28 -2.26 11.33 15.05
CA PHE A 28 -1.17 10.47 15.52
C PHE A 28 -0.12 11.24 16.31
N GLN A 29 0.23 12.45 15.92
CA GLN A 29 1.16 13.30 16.68
C GLN A 29 0.63 13.64 18.09
N LYS A 30 -0.67 13.90 18.22
CA LYS A 30 -1.31 14.13 19.52
C LYS A 30 -1.35 12.86 20.38
N ARG A 31 -1.60 11.72 19.75
CA ARG A 31 -1.70 10.43 20.44
C ARG A 31 -0.32 9.88 20.84
N PHE A 32 0.69 10.11 20.04
CA PHE A 32 2.05 9.64 20.25
C PHE A 32 3.06 10.79 20.14
N PRO A 33 3.05 11.74 21.10
CA PRO A 33 3.77 13.02 20.98
C PRO A 33 5.29 12.89 20.96
N LYS A 34 5.84 11.72 21.31
CA LYS A 34 7.29 11.46 21.30
C LYS A 34 7.77 10.86 19.97
N VAL A 35 6.87 10.48 19.07
CA VAL A 35 7.20 9.88 17.78
C VAL A 35 7.27 10.95 16.72
N GLN A 36 8.39 11.03 16.01
CA GLN A 36 8.53 11.94 14.88
C GLN A 36 7.72 11.44 13.68
N VAL A 37 7.24 12.37 12.84
CA VAL A 37 6.40 11.98 11.68
C VAL A 37 7.14 11.04 10.75
N GLU A 38 8.42 11.26 10.53
CA GLU A 38 9.29 10.48 9.67
C GLU A 38 9.44 9.02 10.13
N ASP A 39 9.31 8.77 11.43
CA ASP A 39 9.46 7.42 12.01
C ASP A 39 8.26 6.51 11.70
N TYR A 40 7.13 7.07 11.29
CA TYR A 40 5.94 6.27 10.97
C TYR A 40 6.12 5.32 9.78
N VAL A 41 7.16 5.49 8.96
CA VAL A 41 7.56 4.50 7.94
C VAL A 41 7.89 3.14 8.55
N ASN A 42 8.24 3.10 9.83
CA ASN A 42 8.53 1.87 10.59
C ASN A 42 7.27 1.22 11.18
N GLY A 43 6.08 1.80 10.95
CA GLY A 43 4.81 1.23 11.41
C GLY A 43 4.76 1.06 12.93
N ILE A 44 4.37 -0.14 13.40
CA ILE A 44 4.30 -0.44 14.83
C ILE A 44 5.65 -0.30 15.54
N TYR A 45 6.75 -0.49 14.84
CA TYR A 45 8.10 -0.40 15.40
C TYR A 45 8.51 1.03 15.77
N ALA A 46 7.81 2.05 15.26
CA ALA A 46 7.94 3.41 15.74
C ALA A 46 7.28 3.63 17.12
N LEU A 47 6.28 2.80 17.46
CA LEU A 47 5.44 2.96 18.65
C LEU A 47 5.82 2.02 19.80
N ASP A 48 6.25 0.79 19.49
CA ASP A 48 6.51 -0.28 20.44
C ASP A 48 7.99 -0.68 20.46
N ALA A 49 8.71 -0.28 21.51
CA ALA A 49 10.14 -0.51 21.61
C ALA A 49 10.53 -2.00 21.62
N PRO A 50 9.85 -2.90 22.38
CA PRO A 50 10.20 -4.32 22.36
C PRO A 50 10.02 -4.97 20.97
N SER A 51 8.98 -4.58 20.22
CA SER A 51 8.77 -5.06 18.85
C SER A 51 9.85 -4.52 17.92
N ARG A 52 10.29 -3.29 18.12
CA ARG A 52 11.38 -2.67 17.35
C ARG A 52 12.70 -3.38 17.52
N GLU A 53 13.10 -3.71 18.75
CA GLU A 53 14.33 -4.45 19.01
C GLU A 53 14.35 -5.78 18.27
N GLN A 54 13.28 -6.57 18.37
CA GLN A 54 13.16 -7.83 17.64
C GLN A 54 13.19 -7.66 16.12
N TRP A 55 12.60 -6.59 15.61
CA TRP A 55 12.61 -6.28 14.18
C TRP A 55 14.02 -5.87 13.71
N GLN A 56 14.74 -5.09 14.49
CA GLN A 56 16.11 -4.68 14.18
C GLN A 56 17.03 -5.90 14.08
N ASP A 57 16.90 -6.87 15.00
CA ASP A 57 17.66 -8.13 14.94
C ASP A 57 17.39 -8.91 13.62
N ILE A 58 16.13 -8.90 13.15
CA ILE A 58 15.77 -9.56 11.89
C ILE A 58 16.36 -8.79 10.69
N GLU A 59 16.36 -7.46 10.74
CA GLU A 59 16.87 -6.60 9.66
C GLU A 59 18.41 -6.55 9.56
N GLU A 60 19.15 -7.10 10.55
CA GLU A 60 20.60 -7.32 10.41
C GLU A 60 20.92 -8.34 9.31
N PHE A 61 20.05 -9.34 9.11
CA PHE A 61 20.10 -10.34 8.05
C PHE A 61 18.72 -10.48 7.43
N PRO A 62 18.32 -9.54 6.57
CA PRO A 62 16.93 -9.44 6.14
C PRO A 62 16.51 -10.68 5.34
N PRO A 63 15.41 -11.35 5.74
CA PRO A 63 14.99 -12.61 5.12
C PRO A 63 14.54 -12.46 3.67
N TYR A 64 14.41 -11.23 3.18
CA TYR A 64 14.02 -10.88 1.82
C TYR A 64 15.22 -10.48 0.92
N GLU A 65 16.45 -10.57 1.39
CA GLU A 65 17.63 -10.14 0.62
C GLU A 65 17.74 -10.88 -0.71
N PHE A 66 17.66 -12.21 -0.68
CA PHE A 66 17.65 -13.03 -1.90
C PHE A 66 16.44 -12.78 -2.80
N ASP A 67 15.31 -12.39 -2.22
CA ASP A 67 14.12 -12.03 -3.00
C ASP A 67 14.32 -10.73 -3.79
N ILE A 68 15.13 -9.79 -3.28
CA ILE A 68 15.52 -8.57 -4.01
C ILE A 68 16.43 -8.94 -5.18
N GLU A 69 17.44 -9.79 -4.96
CA GLU A 69 18.36 -10.25 -6.01
C GLU A 69 17.59 -10.97 -7.13
N GLU A 70 16.74 -11.92 -6.77
CA GLU A 70 15.89 -12.60 -7.76
C GLU A 70 14.90 -11.63 -8.45
N GLY A 71 14.42 -10.64 -7.73
CA GLY A 71 13.58 -9.57 -8.28
C GLY A 71 14.31 -8.74 -9.32
N GLU A 72 15.59 -8.44 -9.09
CA GLU A 72 16.47 -7.77 -10.06
C GLU A 72 16.69 -8.61 -11.31
N GLU A 73 16.98 -9.90 -11.15
CA GLU A 73 17.14 -10.83 -12.28
C GLU A 73 15.86 -10.87 -13.12
N LEU A 74 14.69 -11.06 -12.48
CA LEU A 74 13.39 -11.10 -13.14
C LEU A 74 13.05 -9.77 -13.85
N PHE A 75 13.41 -8.63 -13.24
CA PHE A 75 13.19 -7.31 -13.80
C PHE A 75 14.03 -7.07 -15.06
N ASN A 76 15.26 -7.57 -15.07
CA ASN A 76 16.20 -7.40 -16.20
C ASN A 76 16.05 -8.49 -17.27
N GLU A 77 15.32 -9.56 -17.00
CA GLU A 77 15.06 -10.63 -17.97
C GLU A 77 14.25 -10.08 -19.16
N ALA A 78 14.78 -10.28 -20.37
CA ALA A 78 14.07 -9.83 -21.56
C ALA A 78 12.82 -10.68 -21.81
N PHE A 79 11.76 -10.03 -22.25
CA PHE A 79 10.58 -10.69 -22.79
C PHE A 79 10.90 -11.41 -24.12
N ALA A 80 10.03 -12.28 -24.55
CA ALA A 80 10.22 -13.02 -25.81
C ALA A 80 10.40 -12.10 -27.04
N ASN A 81 9.87 -10.88 -27.00
CA ASN A 81 10.03 -9.86 -28.05
C ASN A 81 11.31 -9.00 -27.91
N GLY A 82 12.18 -9.28 -26.94
CA GLY A 82 13.42 -8.59 -26.69
C GLY A 82 13.31 -7.29 -25.88
N LYS A 83 12.09 -6.86 -25.53
CA LYS A 83 11.86 -5.73 -24.59
C LYS A 83 11.94 -6.22 -23.14
N SER A 84 11.92 -5.28 -22.20
CA SER A 84 11.95 -5.56 -20.76
C SER A 84 11.02 -4.62 -20.00
N TYR A 85 10.93 -4.77 -18.68
CA TYR A 85 10.18 -3.84 -17.84
C TYR A 85 10.68 -2.41 -17.95
N ALA A 86 11.99 -2.21 -18.17
CA ALA A 86 12.57 -0.88 -18.35
C ALA A 86 11.93 -0.09 -19.50
N ASP A 87 11.43 -0.77 -20.53
CA ASP A 87 10.79 -0.12 -21.67
C ASP A 87 9.37 0.40 -21.35
N CYS A 88 8.76 -0.07 -20.26
CA CYS A 88 7.40 0.28 -19.88
C CYS A 88 7.31 1.42 -18.87
N PHE A 89 8.37 1.67 -18.11
CA PHE A 89 8.35 2.58 -16.98
C PHE A 89 9.22 3.81 -17.21
N ALA A 90 8.81 4.93 -16.64
CA ALA A 90 9.66 6.12 -16.55
C ALA A 90 11.00 5.77 -15.86
N ASN A 91 12.06 6.45 -16.26
CA ASN A 91 13.42 6.22 -15.73
C ASN A 91 13.86 4.74 -15.76
N GLY A 92 13.39 3.99 -16.77
CA GLY A 92 13.70 2.56 -16.89
C GLY A 92 13.19 1.70 -15.73
N GLY A 93 12.21 2.18 -14.98
CA GLY A 93 11.63 1.49 -13.84
C GLY A 93 12.45 1.58 -12.54
N ILE A 94 13.51 2.37 -12.52
CA ILE A 94 14.40 2.56 -11.37
C ILE A 94 14.01 3.83 -10.62
N GLY A 95 13.83 3.72 -9.29
CA GLY A 95 13.54 4.86 -8.44
C GLY A 95 12.15 5.44 -8.65
N ILE A 96 11.14 4.63 -8.99
CA ILE A 96 9.79 5.10 -9.36
C ILE A 96 8.66 4.59 -8.47
N ARG A 97 8.95 3.78 -7.44
CA ARG A 97 7.91 3.20 -6.57
C ARG A 97 7.03 4.27 -5.92
N GLN A 98 7.58 5.40 -5.52
CA GLN A 98 6.88 6.51 -4.88
C GLN A 98 5.83 7.16 -5.78
N ASN A 99 5.86 6.91 -7.09
CA ASN A 99 4.90 7.43 -8.06
C ASN A 99 3.63 6.56 -8.15
N PHE A 100 3.55 5.47 -7.39
CA PHE A 100 2.44 4.53 -7.39
C PHE A 100 1.82 4.35 -5.99
N PRO A 101 0.49 4.12 -5.92
CA PRO A 101 -0.45 4.09 -7.06
C PRO A 101 -0.66 5.49 -7.63
N ARG A 102 -1.09 5.56 -8.87
CA ARG A 102 -1.38 6.82 -9.55
C ARG A 102 -2.73 6.77 -10.25
N TRP A 103 -3.34 7.92 -10.44
CA TRP A 103 -4.46 8.05 -11.36
C TRP A 103 -3.95 7.98 -12.80
N ASP A 104 -4.55 7.11 -13.59
CA ASP A 104 -4.26 7.01 -15.02
C ASP A 104 -5.43 7.57 -15.80
N GLU A 105 -5.21 8.72 -16.43
CA GLU A 105 -6.24 9.47 -17.13
C GLU A 105 -6.75 8.70 -18.36
N ALA A 106 -5.87 8.04 -19.09
CA ALA A 106 -6.22 7.30 -20.28
C ALA A 106 -7.06 6.05 -19.97
N GLN A 107 -6.82 5.43 -18.81
CA GLN A 107 -7.55 4.25 -18.37
C GLN A 107 -8.75 4.60 -17.47
N GLY A 108 -8.85 5.84 -16.99
CA GLY A 108 -9.89 6.28 -16.07
C GLY A 108 -9.91 5.48 -14.76
N GLN A 109 -8.75 5.11 -14.24
CA GLN A 109 -8.63 4.28 -13.03
C GLN A 109 -7.33 4.50 -12.27
N VAL A 110 -7.33 4.07 -11.02
CA VAL A 110 -6.10 3.96 -10.23
C VAL A 110 -5.26 2.79 -10.73
N VAL A 111 -4.00 3.03 -10.99
CA VAL A 111 -3.01 2.02 -11.39
C VAL A 111 -1.99 1.86 -10.26
N THR A 112 -1.92 0.66 -9.69
CA THR A 112 -0.90 0.27 -8.71
C THR A 112 0.38 -0.17 -9.42
N LEU A 113 1.48 -0.26 -8.70
CA LEU A 113 2.73 -0.76 -9.28
C LEU A 113 2.58 -2.18 -9.83
N GLU A 114 1.93 -3.07 -9.07
CA GLU A 114 1.70 -4.46 -9.49
C GLU A 114 0.80 -4.54 -10.73
N LEU A 115 -0.22 -3.69 -10.81
CA LEU A 115 -1.05 -3.61 -12.03
C LEU A 115 -0.21 -3.16 -13.22
N ALA A 116 0.61 -2.12 -13.06
CA ALA A 116 1.49 -1.61 -14.12
C ALA A 116 2.52 -2.68 -14.56
N ILE A 117 3.07 -3.47 -13.65
CA ILE A 117 3.96 -4.60 -13.97
C ILE A 117 3.25 -5.60 -14.89
N ASN A 118 2.03 -6.01 -14.56
CA ASN A 118 1.28 -6.95 -15.39
C ASN A 118 0.80 -6.31 -16.70
N GLN A 119 0.41 -5.05 -16.71
CA GLN A 119 0.11 -4.35 -17.96
C GLN A 119 1.31 -4.29 -18.90
N CYS A 120 2.52 -4.09 -18.38
CA CYS A 120 3.76 -4.16 -19.16
C CYS A 120 3.94 -5.55 -19.78
N ARG A 121 3.74 -6.61 -19.00
CA ARG A 121 3.81 -8.01 -19.50
C ARG A 121 2.82 -8.26 -20.62
N GLU A 122 1.54 -7.94 -20.38
CA GLU A 122 0.47 -8.16 -21.35
C GLU A 122 0.67 -7.37 -22.64
N ALA A 123 1.16 -6.12 -22.54
CA ALA A 123 1.52 -5.31 -23.70
C ALA A 123 2.68 -5.90 -24.54
N ASN A 124 3.48 -6.76 -23.95
CA ASN A 124 4.59 -7.49 -24.59
C ASN A 124 4.27 -8.97 -24.84
N ASN A 125 2.99 -9.35 -24.85
CA ASN A 125 2.48 -10.71 -25.05
C ASN A 125 2.98 -11.73 -24.01
N GLU A 126 3.35 -11.27 -22.82
CA GLU A 126 3.71 -12.12 -21.70
C GLU A 126 2.49 -12.38 -20.81
N LYS A 127 2.43 -13.56 -20.21
CA LYS A 127 1.36 -13.92 -19.29
C LYS A 127 1.44 -13.07 -18.01
N ALA A 128 0.30 -12.57 -17.55
CA ALA A 128 0.20 -11.91 -16.27
C ALA A 128 0.64 -12.81 -15.10
N LEU A 129 1.30 -12.21 -14.13
CA LEU A 129 1.72 -12.87 -12.89
C LEU A 129 0.58 -12.87 -11.86
N GLY A 130 0.62 -13.81 -10.92
CA GLY A 130 -0.30 -13.80 -9.79
C GLY A 130 -0.05 -12.59 -8.88
N TRP A 131 -1.12 -12.01 -8.32
CA TRP A 131 -1.11 -10.69 -7.67
C TRP A 131 -0.51 -10.63 -6.26
N LYS A 132 -0.38 -11.75 -5.56
CA LYS A 132 -0.22 -11.71 -4.10
C LYS A 132 1.20 -12.01 -3.63
N LYS A 133 1.96 -12.83 -4.36
CA LYS A 133 3.26 -13.38 -3.95
C LYS A 133 4.07 -13.87 -5.15
N GLY A 134 5.25 -14.43 -4.90
CA GLY A 134 6.13 -14.97 -5.92
C GLY A 134 6.73 -13.89 -6.80
N LYS A 135 6.83 -14.13 -8.10
CA LYS A 135 7.55 -13.24 -9.03
C LYS A 135 7.07 -11.78 -8.96
N ILE A 136 5.76 -11.53 -8.89
CA ILE A 136 5.24 -10.15 -8.82
C ILE A 136 5.73 -9.42 -7.55
N ALA A 137 5.75 -10.11 -6.42
CA ALA A 137 6.22 -9.52 -5.17
C ALA A 137 7.74 -9.27 -5.20
N LYS A 138 8.52 -10.14 -5.82
CA LYS A 138 9.98 -9.98 -5.95
C LYS A 138 10.33 -8.82 -6.88
N ILE A 139 9.69 -8.72 -8.04
CA ILE A 139 9.87 -7.59 -8.97
C ILE A 139 9.47 -6.26 -8.29
N SER A 140 8.30 -6.22 -7.65
CA SER A 140 7.83 -5.04 -6.93
C SER A 140 8.78 -4.68 -5.76
N ALA A 141 9.33 -5.67 -5.07
CA ALA A 141 10.31 -5.47 -4.00
C ALA A 141 11.62 -4.86 -4.51
N TYR A 142 12.15 -5.36 -5.65
CA TYR A 142 13.31 -4.75 -6.29
C TYR A 142 13.04 -3.30 -6.70
N MET A 143 11.89 -3.03 -7.33
CA MET A 143 11.51 -1.66 -7.70
C MET A 143 11.34 -0.75 -6.47
N ALA A 144 10.83 -1.27 -5.35
CA ALA A 144 10.77 -0.54 -4.09
C ALA A 144 12.17 -0.30 -3.51
N PHE A 145 13.04 -1.30 -3.54
CA PHE A 145 14.42 -1.20 -3.07
C PHE A 145 15.19 -0.10 -3.80
N THR A 146 15.08 -0.02 -5.13
CA THR A 146 15.73 1.05 -5.93
C THR A 146 15.14 2.44 -5.68
N SER A 147 14.00 2.51 -5.00
CA SER A 147 13.27 3.75 -4.70
C SER A 147 13.39 4.19 -3.23
N ARG A 148 14.14 3.46 -2.41
CA ARG A 148 14.31 3.80 -0.99
C ARG A 148 14.76 5.25 -0.84
N ASP A 149 14.24 5.91 0.20
CA ASP A 149 14.44 7.31 0.54
C ASP A 149 13.77 8.33 -0.42
N ASN A 150 13.18 7.89 -1.53
CA ASN A 150 12.32 8.75 -2.33
C ASN A 150 10.99 9.02 -1.62
N VAL A 151 10.50 10.24 -1.70
CA VAL A 151 9.31 10.71 -0.98
C VAL A 151 8.05 10.39 -1.77
N PHE A 152 7.03 9.84 -1.12
CA PHE A 152 5.70 9.70 -1.68
C PHE A 152 5.05 11.07 -1.89
N ASP A 153 4.55 11.28 -3.11
CA ASP A 153 3.82 12.49 -3.50
C ASP A 153 2.72 12.13 -4.51
N VAL A 154 1.77 11.31 -4.04
CA VAL A 154 0.62 10.87 -4.84
C VAL A 154 -0.27 12.06 -5.13
N GLN A 155 -0.63 12.24 -6.41
CA GLN A 155 -1.44 13.35 -6.89
C GLN A 155 -2.89 12.94 -7.13
N ILE A 156 -3.81 13.87 -6.89
CA ILE A 156 -5.24 13.74 -7.21
C ILE A 156 -5.58 14.86 -8.20
N PRO A 157 -5.38 14.62 -9.51
CA PRO A 157 -5.34 15.70 -10.50
C PRO A 157 -6.69 16.25 -10.91
N ASN A 158 -7.78 15.50 -10.67
CA ASN A 158 -9.12 15.85 -11.16
C ASN A 158 -10.23 15.23 -10.30
N ASP A 159 -11.49 15.50 -10.66
CA ASP A 159 -12.66 15.02 -9.93
C ASP A 159 -12.84 13.48 -10.00
N ASP A 160 -12.44 12.83 -11.08
CA ASP A 160 -12.52 11.37 -11.20
C ASP A 160 -11.50 10.70 -10.27
N ALA A 161 -10.28 11.23 -10.20
CA ALA A 161 -9.28 10.80 -9.23
C ALA A 161 -9.74 11.06 -7.79
N LYS A 162 -10.40 12.20 -7.55
CA LYS A 162 -10.99 12.52 -6.24
C LYS A 162 -12.12 11.56 -5.87
N ALA A 163 -12.93 11.13 -6.83
CA ALA A 163 -13.96 10.10 -6.61
C ALA A 163 -13.32 8.75 -6.23
N ALA A 164 -12.23 8.35 -6.90
CA ALA A 164 -11.48 7.14 -6.54
C ALA A 164 -10.86 7.24 -5.14
N TYR A 165 -10.29 8.39 -4.79
CA TYR A 165 -9.80 8.67 -3.43
C TYR A 165 -10.92 8.53 -2.39
N LEU A 166 -12.09 9.13 -2.64
CA LEU A 166 -13.25 9.06 -1.75
C LEU A 166 -13.77 7.63 -1.58
N ASP A 167 -13.82 6.85 -2.66
CA ASP A 167 -14.19 5.43 -2.59
C ASP A 167 -13.20 4.63 -1.72
N GLY A 168 -11.90 4.90 -1.86
CA GLY A 168 -10.86 4.31 -1.00
C GLY A 168 -11.01 4.71 0.47
N LYS A 169 -11.27 5.99 0.74
CA LYS A 169 -11.55 6.50 2.08
C LYS A 169 -12.79 5.84 2.70
N GLN A 170 -13.88 5.76 1.96
CA GLN A 170 -15.09 5.09 2.41
C GLN A 170 -14.83 3.61 2.70
N SER A 171 -14.08 2.92 1.82
CA SER A 171 -13.70 1.52 2.01
C SER A 171 -12.88 1.32 3.30
N PHE A 172 -11.97 2.24 3.61
CA PHE A 172 -11.13 2.21 4.81
C PHE A 172 -11.94 2.33 6.12
N TYR A 173 -12.97 3.18 6.12
CA TYR A 173 -13.81 3.41 7.30
C TYR A 173 -15.06 2.51 7.36
N THR A 174 -15.40 1.79 6.30
CA THR A 174 -16.57 0.90 6.27
C THR A 174 -16.31 -0.36 7.08
N ARG A 175 -17.20 -0.63 8.02
CA ARG A 175 -17.20 -1.86 8.83
C ARG A 175 -17.63 -3.05 7.98
N ARG A 176 -16.98 -4.18 8.18
CA ARG A 176 -17.16 -5.41 7.40
C ARG A 176 -17.08 -6.65 8.25
N GLY A 177 -17.57 -7.75 7.67
CA GLY A 177 -17.48 -9.08 8.24
C GLY A 177 -18.32 -9.27 9.50
N GLN A 178 -18.33 -10.49 9.99
CA GLN A 178 -19.10 -10.83 11.20
C GLN A 178 -18.61 -10.09 12.45
N LEU A 179 -17.35 -9.67 12.49
CA LEU A 179 -16.82 -8.89 13.61
C LEU A 179 -17.13 -7.39 13.49
N ASN A 180 -17.78 -6.97 12.40
CA ASN A 180 -18.20 -5.58 12.18
C ASN A 180 -17.10 -4.56 12.44
N MET A 181 -15.92 -4.76 11.83
CA MET A 181 -14.74 -3.90 12.00
C MET A 181 -14.27 -3.32 10.66
N SER A 182 -13.81 -2.09 10.70
CA SER A 182 -13.16 -1.40 9.58
C SER A 182 -11.63 -1.42 9.73
N CYS A 183 -10.92 -1.00 8.68
CA CYS A 183 -9.47 -0.79 8.75
C CYS A 183 -9.13 0.23 9.87
N ALA A 184 -9.92 1.30 9.99
CA ALA A 184 -9.73 2.34 10.98
C ALA A 184 -9.87 1.84 12.43
N ASN A 185 -10.71 0.83 12.70
CA ASN A 185 -10.83 0.27 14.05
C ASN A 185 -9.49 -0.28 14.56
N CYS A 186 -8.69 -0.91 13.67
CA CYS A 186 -7.38 -1.45 14.03
C CYS A 186 -6.25 -0.43 13.81
N HIS A 187 -6.26 0.31 12.70
CA HIS A 187 -5.11 1.09 12.23
C HIS A 187 -5.20 2.59 12.52
N VAL A 188 -6.29 3.07 13.12
CA VAL A 188 -6.42 4.42 13.67
C VAL A 188 -6.68 4.31 15.17
N ALA A 189 -7.89 3.94 15.57
CA ALA A 189 -8.26 3.86 16.99
C ALA A 189 -7.49 2.77 17.75
N GLY A 190 -7.27 1.61 17.12
CA GLY A 190 -6.59 0.45 17.70
C GLY A 190 -5.07 0.43 17.52
N ALA A 191 -4.46 1.45 16.88
CA ALA A 191 -3.02 1.48 16.71
C ALA A 191 -2.28 1.39 18.06
N ASN A 192 -1.31 0.47 18.16
CA ASN A 192 -0.58 0.15 19.40
C ASN A 192 -1.46 -0.33 20.57
N ILE A 193 -2.63 -0.89 20.27
CA ILE A 193 -3.48 -1.57 21.26
C ILE A 193 -3.52 -3.05 20.88
N LEU A 194 -3.24 -3.92 21.83
CA LEU A 194 -3.23 -5.36 21.58
C LEU A 194 -4.60 -5.85 21.13
N ILE A 195 -4.66 -6.37 19.92
CA ILE A 195 -5.86 -7.01 19.35
C ILE A 195 -5.52 -8.48 19.12
N ARG A 196 -6.08 -9.36 19.96
CA ARG A 196 -5.61 -10.76 20.08
C ARG A 196 -4.12 -10.78 20.45
N ALA A 197 -3.28 -11.39 19.63
CA ALA A 197 -1.83 -11.45 19.82
C ALA A 197 -1.04 -10.46 18.96
N ASP A 198 -1.71 -9.58 18.24
CA ASP A 198 -1.07 -8.63 17.33
C ASP A 198 -1.23 -7.17 17.82
N LEU A 199 -0.19 -6.37 17.65
CA LEU A 199 -0.23 -4.91 17.80
C LEU A 199 -0.39 -4.30 16.40
N PRO A 200 -1.56 -3.75 16.05
CA PRO A 200 -1.73 -3.07 14.78
C PRO A 200 -0.88 -1.80 14.71
N GLY A 201 -0.18 -1.64 13.59
CA GLY A 201 0.51 -0.39 13.29
C GLY A 201 -0.46 0.72 12.89
N PRO A 202 -0.04 1.99 12.98
CA PRO A 202 -0.81 3.12 12.51
C PRO A 202 -0.97 3.09 10.98
N THR A 203 -2.08 3.63 10.46
CA THR A 203 -2.26 3.74 9.01
C THR A 203 -1.32 4.75 8.37
N LEU A 204 -0.87 5.76 9.11
CA LEU A 204 0.20 6.66 8.68
C LEU A 204 1.49 5.84 8.49
N GLY A 205 2.06 5.86 7.29
CA GLY A 205 3.24 5.07 6.92
C GLY A 205 2.98 3.58 6.68
N GLN A 206 1.73 3.12 6.70
CA GLN A 206 1.41 1.69 6.59
C GLN A 206 1.79 1.07 5.23
N VAL A 207 1.83 1.86 4.16
CA VAL A 207 2.08 1.39 2.79
C VAL A 207 3.54 1.52 2.36
N THR A 208 4.37 2.27 3.09
CA THR A 208 5.70 2.69 2.64
C THR A 208 6.70 1.55 2.51
N HIS A 209 6.48 0.45 3.24
CA HIS A 209 7.39 -0.69 3.36
C HIS A 209 6.98 -1.93 2.54
N PHE A 210 5.94 -1.82 1.72
CA PHE A 210 5.52 -2.94 0.86
C PHE A 210 6.29 -3.00 -0.47
N PRO A 211 6.48 -4.23 -1.02
CA PRO A 211 6.11 -5.55 -0.48
C PRO A 211 6.83 -5.90 0.82
N VAL A 212 6.22 -6.76 1.63
CA VAL A 212 6.79 -7.15 2.93
C VAL A 212 7.03 -8.65 3.02
N PHE A 213 8.13 -9.02 3.66
CA PHE A 213 8.31 -10.36 4.18
C PHE A 213 7.56 -10.45 5.53
N ARG A 214 6.62 -11.36 5.64
CA ARG A 214 5.97 -11.62 6.92
C ARG A 214 6.35 -12.99 7.45
N SER A 215 6.74 -13.06 8.73
CA SER A 215 7.08 -14.31 9.39
C SER A 215 5.95 -15.34 9.27
N LYS A 216 4.69 -14.90 9.39
CA LYS A 216 3.51 -15.75 9.20
C LYS A 216 3.34 -16.31 7.78
N TRP A 217 3.92 -15.66 6.78
CA TRP A 217 3.85 -16.12 5.38
C TRP A 217 5.08 -16.92 4.97
N GLY A 218 6.22 -16.66 5.62
CA GLY A 218 7.52 -17.22 5.24
C GLY A 218 8.01 -16.76 3.86
N GLU A 219 7.45 -15.68 3.32
CA GLU A 219 7.73 -15.16 1.98
C GLU A 219 7.31 -13.69 1.84
N LEU A 220 7.74 -13.04 0.76
CA LEU A 220 7.25 -11.73 0.37
C LEU A 220 5.77 -11.78 -0.05
N GLY A 221 5.05 -10.71 0.26
CA GLY A 221 3.68 -10.51 -0.18
C GLY A 221 3.37 -9.05 -0.47
N THR A 222 2.48 -8.85 -1.43
CA THR A 222 2.00 -7.52 -1.82
C THR A 222 1.04 -6.92 -0.80
N LEU A 223 0.84 -5.60 -0.86
CA LEU A 223 -0.09 -4.89 0.01
C LEU A 223 -1.52 -5.46 -0.09
N GLN A 224 -1.98 -5.76 -1.30
CA GLN A 224 -3.34 -6.27 -1.49
C GLN A 224 -3.52 -7.73 -1.01
N ARG A 225 -2.44 -8.52 -0.92
CA ARG A 225 -2.46 -9.78 -0.16
C ARG A 225 -2.80 -9.51 1.30
N ARG A 226 -2.20 -8.47 1.89
CA ARG A 226 -2.46 -8.08 3.28
C ARG A 226 -3.88 -7.59 3.48
N TYR A 227 -4.43 -6.81 2.55
CA TYR A 227 -5.83 -6.38 2.61
C TYR A 227 -6.81 -7.57 2.67
N GLY A 228 -6.64 -8.53 1.77
CA GLY A 228 -7.46 -9.73 1.77
C GLY A 228 -7.35 -10.51 3.08
N GLY A 229 -6.15 -10.61 3.64
CA GLY A 229 -5.92 -11.23 4.95
C GLY A 229 -6.62 -10.49 6.09
N CYS A 230 -6.60 -9.15 6.10
CA CYS A 230 -7.30 -8.35 7.10
C CYS A 230 -8.82 -8.54 7.01
N GLN A 231 -9.39 -8.56 5.81
CA GLN A 231 -10.82 -8.79 5.61
C GLN A 231 -11.26 -10.18 6.09
N LYS A 232 -10.44 -11.22 5.86
CA LYS A 232 -10.67 -12.56 6.44
C LYS A 232 -10.57 -12.57 7.97
N ASN A 233 -9.62 -11.82 8.54
CA ASN A 233 -9.47 -11.73 10.00
C ASN A 233 -10.71 -11.18 10.71
N VAL A 234 -11.47 -10.31 10.05
CA VAL A 234 -12.76 -9.81 10.55
C VAL A 234 -13.94 -10.67 10.09
N ARG A 235 -13.68 -11.86 9.55
CA ARG A 235 -14.66 -12.82 9.04
C ARG A 235 -15.54 -12.24 7.93
N GLY A 236 -14.93 -11.45 7.05
CA GLY A 236 -15.53 -10.91 5.84
C GLY A 236 -15.00 -11.62 4.58
N GLU A 237 -15.80 -11.57 3.53
CA GLU A 237 -15.34 -12.00 2.20
C GLU A 237 -14.35 -10.97 1.64
N PRO A 238 -13.13 -11.38 1.23
CA PRO A 238 -12.17 -10.46 0.65
C PRO A 238 -12.63 -9.88 -0.67
N GLN A 239 -12.44 -8.60 -0.83
CA GLN A 239 -12.63 -7.93 -2.11
C GLN A 239 -11.60 -8.44 -3.14
N LYS A 240 -11.93 -8.27 -4.42
CA LYS A 240 -11.08 -8.74 -5.52
C LYS A 240 -9.72 -8.03 -5.51
N THR A 241 -8.65 -8.81 -5.49
CA THR A 241 -7.28 -8.29 -5.65
C THR A 241 -7.15 -7.59 -7.01
N GLN A 242 -6.60 -6.37 -7.01
CA GLN A 242 -6.53 -5.47 -8.16
C GLN A 242 -7.90 -5.09 -8.77
N GLY A 243 -9.00 -5.32 -8.05
CA GLY A 243 -10.29 -4.71 -8.35
C GLY A 243 -10.33 -3.25 -7.89
N ASP A 244 -11.30 -2.48 -8.36
CA ASP A 244 -11.43 -1.04 -8.08
C ASP A 244 -11.35 -0.72 -6.59
N LYS A 245 -12.03 -1.52 -5.74
CA LYS A 245 -12.06 -1.28 -4.30
C LYS A 245 -10.68 -1.35 -3.65
N PHE A 246 -9.86 -2.33 -3.99
CA PHE A 246 -8.52 -2.44 -3.44
C PHE A 246 -7.54 -1.44 -4.04
N ARG A 247 -7.67 -1.11 -5.34
CA ARG A 247 -6.83 -0.07 -5.94
C ARG A 247 -7.14 1.31 -5.34
N ASN A 248 -8.42 1.63 -5.18
CA ASN A 248 -8.84 2.90 -4.57
C ASN A 248 -8.45 2.98 -3.08
N LEU A 249 -8.54 1.87 -2.34
CA LEU A 249 -8.06 1.80 -0.96
C LEU A 249 -6.56 2.05 -0.86
N GLU A 250 -5.77 1.46 -1.75
CA GLU A 250 -4.32 1.68 -1.82
C GLU A 250 -4.01 3.14 -2.17
N PHE A 251 -4.76 3.73 -3.09
CA PHE A 251 -4.63 5.13 -3.47
C PHE A 251 -4.89 6.07 -2.28
N PHE A 252 -5.98 5.86 -1.54
CA PHE A 252 -6.29 6.60 -0.32
C PHE A 252 -5.18 6.46 0.73
N GLN A 253 -4.79 5.22 1.07
CA GLN A 253 -3.78 5.00 2.12
C GLN A 253 -2.41 5.55 1.75
N THR A 254 -2.02 5.47 0.48
CA THR A 254 -0.75 6.02 0.03
C THR A 254 -0.78 7.54 0.07
N TYR A 255 -1.89 8.18 -0.32
CA TYR A 255 -2.06 9.62 -0.15
C TYR A 255 -1.93 10.05 1.31
N MET A 256 -2.50 9.30 2.25
CA MET A 256 -2.34 9.57 3.69
C MET A 256 -0.88 9.50 4.15
N SER A 257 -0.02 8.81 3.41
CA SER A 257 1.42 8.69 3.68
C SER A 257 2.31 9.61 2.83
N ASN A 258 1.72 10.53 2.07
CA ASN A 258 2.49 11.54 1.35
C ASN A 258 3.42 12.32 2.30
N GLY A 259 4.62 12.63 1.82
CA GLY A 259 5.68 13.24 2.60
C GLY A 259 6.59 12.24 3.33
N LEU A 260 6.19 10.98 3.44
CA LEU A 260 7.03 9.90 3.97
C LEU A 260 7.83 9.23 2.86
N VAL A 261 8.96 8.62 3.23
CA VAL A 261 9.85 7.96 2.27
C VAL A 261 9.46 6.51 2.02
N VAL A 262 9.82 6.00 0.84
CA VAL A 262 9.81 4.56 0.53
C VAL A 262 10.88 3.88 1.39
N ASN A 263 10.51 2.85 2.12
CA ASN A 263 11.45 2.01 2.88
C ASN A 263 11.23 0.50 2.65
N GLY A 264 10.52 0.17 1.59
CA GLY A 264 10.34 -1.23 1.17
C GLY A 264 11.53 -1.81 0.40
N PRO A 265 11.61 -3.14 0.32
CA PRO A 265 10.88 -4.08 1.14
C PRO A 265 11.31 -4.05 2.61
N GLY A 266 10.47 -4.61 3.48
CA GLY A 266 10.77 -4.74 4.90
C GLY A 266 10.24 -6.04 5.48
N SER A 267 10.65 -6.39 6.70
CA SER A 267 10.09 -7.53 7.42
C SER A 267 9.01 -7.11 8.42
N ARG A 268 8.02 -7.98 8.60
CA ARG A 268 6.93 -7.82 9.59
C ARG A 268 6.57 -9.18 10.18
N LYS A 269 6.03 -9.17 11.39
CA LYS A 269 5.49 -10.38 12.04
C LYS A 269 4.26 -10.95 11.33
#